data_8cf4490c793741289b6f5ffac4230cb0
#
_entry.id   8cf4490c793741289b6f5ffac4230cb0
#
_cell.length_a   1.000
_cell.length_b   1.000
_cell.length_c   1.000
_cell.angle_alpha   90.00
_cell.angle_beta   90.00
_cell.angle_gamma   90.00
#
_symmetry.space_group_name_H-M   'P 1'
#
loop_
_entity.id
_entity.type
_entity.pdbx_description
1 polymer ?
#
loop_
_entity_poly.entity_id
_entity_poly.type
_entity_poly.pdbx_seq_one_letter_code
_entity_poly.pdbx_strand_id
1 'polypeptide(L)'
;ISNALGFWLGDGWYRGRLGFDGGYSNFYGDRIAVFAQLEVEYADGSMQNIYSNAWDRQWKATLGPIVCSDLCEGERYDARLEQPGWSKPGFDDSSWQPVAEVMYDPARIENPETSPVRAHESHEPVSIERIGNTEDGRGIWLVDFGQNCSQRIRLHMRDLEAEQSVTLRHVEVLEPDGSIATRTLRRGQQCDVYTSNGSDAWWEQI
;
A
#
# COMPACT_ATOMS: atom_id res chain seq x y z
N ILE A 1 7.61 12.81 -27.69
CA ILE A 1 7.02 11.74 -26.83
C ILE A 1 6.60 12.42 -25.53
N SER A 2 5.36 12.22 -25.10
CA SER A 2 4.87 12.72 -23.81
C SER A 2 5.00 11.59 -22.78
N ASN A 3 5.46 11.94 -21.58
CA ASN A 3 5.62 11.01 -20.45
C ASN A 3 4.84 11.55 -19.24
N ALA A 4 4.51 10.66 -18.31
CA ALA A 4 3.96 11.02 -17.01
C ALA A 4 4.77 10.34 -15.92
N LEU A 5 4.92 10.99 -14.79
CA LEU A 5 5.56 10.47 -13.59
C LEU A 5 4.60 10.63 -12.42
N GLY A 6 4.34 9.54 -11.70
CA GLY A 6 3.45 9.56 -10.57
C GLY A 6 3.98 8.72 -9.42
N PHE A 7 3.60 9.08 -8.20
CA PHE A 7 3.99 8.40 -6.97
C PHE A 7 2.74 8.03 -6.16
N TRP A 8 2.74 6.82 -5.62
CA TRP A 8 1.83 6.44 -4.55
C TRP A 8 2.55 6.60 -3.22
N LEU A 9 1.87 7.24 -2.27
CA LEU A 9 2.39 7.48 -0.94
C LEU A 9 1.47 6.82 0.08
N GLY A 10 2.05 6.02 0.96
CA GLY A 10 1.37 5.39 2.09
C GLY A 10 1.91 5.91 3.42
N ASP A 11 1.27 5.56 4.52
CA ASP A 11 1.67 5.99 5.87
C ASP A 11 3.02 5.39 6.27
N GLY A 12 3.21 4.09 6.04
CA GLY A 12 4.45 3.36 6.28
C GLY A 12 5.02 3.58 7.68
N TRP A 13 6.33 3.67 7.78
CA TRP A 13 7.03 3.99 9.03
C TRP A 13 6.90 5.44 9.46
N TYR A 14 6.64 6.34 8.52
CA TYR A 14 6.68 7.77 8.80
C TYR A 14 5.46 8.24 9.61
N ARG A 15 4.28 7.83 9.17
CA ARG A 15 2.99 8.23 9.74
C ARG A 15 2.24 7.12 10.44
N GLY A 16 2.50 5.87 10.06
CA GLY A 16 1.86 4.70 10.59
C GLY A 16 2.15 4.50 12.08
N ARG A 17 1.51 3.51 12.66
CA ARG A 17 1.66 3.19 14.07
C ARG A 17 3.00 2.53 14.34
N LEU A 18 3.75 3.05 15.30
CA LEU A 18 5.02 2.51 15.77
C LEU A 18 4.97 2.26 17.28
N GLY A 19 5.72 1.26 17.71
CA GLY A 19 5.89 0.94 19.11
C GLY A 19 4.98 -0.17 19.64
N PHE A 20 5.29 -0.60 20.87
CA PHE A 20 4.55 -1.64 21.57
C PHE A 20 3.33 -1.07 22.31
N ASP A 21 2.46 -1.95 22.82
CA ASP A 21 1.32 -1.59 23.67
C ASP A 21 0.34 -0.54 23.10
N GLY A 22 0.11 -0.63 21.77
CA GLY A 22 -0.77 0.29 21.05
C GLY A 22 -0.01 1.36 20.27
N GLY A 23 1.23 1.66 20.65
CA GLY A 23 2.11 2.56 19.90
C GLY A 23 1.54 3.97 19.67
N TYR A 24 2.20 4.69 18.77
CA TYR A 24 1.85 6.06 18.38
C TYR A 24 1.90 6.21 16.88
N SER A 25 0.91 6.88 16.30
CA SER A 25 0.93 7.31 14.89
C SER A 25 1.55 8.71 14.77
N ASN A 26 1.99 9.05 13.56
CA ASN A 26 2.60 10.34 13.25
C ASN A 26 3.88 10.65 14.05
N PHE A 27 4.66 9.63 14.39
CA PHE A 27 5.86 9.79 15.21
C PHE A 27 6.89 10.73 14.58
N TYR A 28 7.08 10.64 13.26
CA TYR A 28 8.01 11.49 12.52
C TYR A 28 7.36 12.70 11.88
N GLY A 29 6.04 12.70 11.73
CA GLY A 29 5.25 13.80 11.16
C GLY A 29 3.87 13.34 10.72
N ASP A 30 2.98 14.31 10.53
CA ASP A 30 1.57 14.10 10.18
C ASP A 30 1.28 14.32 8.69
N ARG A 31 2.30 14.68 7.91
CA ARG A 31 2.18 14.97 6.48
C ARG A 31 3.10 14.08 5.67
N ILE A 32 2.52 13.30 4.78
CA ILE A 32 3.29 12.50 3.83
C ILE A 32 3.84 13.42 2.75
N ALA A 33 5.11 13.25 2.41
CA ALA A 33 5.77 14.01 1.37
C ALA A 33 6.67 13.11 0.52
N VAL A 34 6.97 13.57 -0.69
CA VAL A 34 7.93 12.93 -1.58
C VAL A 34 9.00 13.94 -1.98
N PHE A 35 10.24 13.48 -1.98
CA PHE A 35 11.36 14.16 -2.62
C PHE A 35 11.84 13.29 -3.78
N ALA A 36 11.79 13.83 -4.98
CA ALA A 36 12.16 13.11 -6.19
C ALA A 36 12.92 13.99 -7.17
N GLN A 37 13.90 13.39 -7.83
CA GLN A 37 14.63 13.97 -8.95
C GLN A 37 14.66 12.93 -10.07
N LEU A 38 14.28 13.35 -11.26
CA LEU A 38 14.41 12.57 -12.49
C LEU A 38 15.45 13.24 -13.39
N GLU A 39 16.48 12.49 -13.72
CA GLU A 39 17.50 12.89 -14.70
C GLU A 39 17.21 12.24 -16.04
N VAL A 40 17.11 13.03 -17.09
CA VAL A 40 16.86 12.57 -18.45
C VAL A 40 18.06 12.92 -19.31
N GLU A 41 18.73 11.92 -19.84
CA GLU A 41 19.77 12.08 -20.84
C GLU A 41 19.18 11.83 -22.25
N TYR A 42 19.34 12.82 -23.12
CA TYR A 42 18.90 12.73 -24.50
C TYR A 42 19.96 12.12 -25.41
N ALA A 43 19.55 11.63 -26.58
CA ALA A 43 20.44 11.00 -27.55
C ALA A 43 21.55 11.94 -28.10
N ASP A 44 21.37 13.25 -27.97
CA ASP A 44 22.38 14.26 -28.34
C ASP A 44 23.35 14.59 -27.19
N GLY A 45 23.23 13.89 -26.04
CA GLY A 45 24.05 14.09 -24.85
C GLY A 45 23.59 15.26 -23.96
N SER A 46 22.51 15.95 -24.30
CA SER A 46 21.93 16.94 -23.40
C SER A 46 21.22 16.33 -22.21
N MET A 47 21.19 17.03 -21.08
CA MET A 47 20.59 16.58 -19.82
C MET A 47 19.43 17.47 -19.41
N GLN A 48 18.38 16.89 -18.87
CA GLN A 48 17.27 17.59 -18.23
C GLN A 48 17.03 17.01 -16.84
N ASN A 49 16.91 17.87 -15.84
CA ASN A 49 16.52 17.48 -14.49
C ASN A 49 15.11 17.97 -14.19
N ILE A 50 14.29 17.07 -13.64
CA ILE A 50 12.92 17.35 -13.20
C ILE A 50 12.87 17.06 -11.69
N TYR A 51 12.42 18.03 -10.91
CA TYR A 51 12.36 17.95 -9.46
C TYR A 51 10.92 17.96 -8.95
N SER A 52 10.67 17.24 -7.85
CA SER A 52 9.44 17.41 -7.12
C SER A 52 9.46 18.75 -6.38
N ASN A 53 8.74 19.74 -6.90
CA ASN A 53 8.63 21.08 -6.33
C ASN A 53 7.20 21.61 -6.45
N ALA A 54 6.89 22.66 -5.72
CA ALA A 54 5.57 23.31 -5.76
C ALA A 54 5.56 24.62 -6.59
N TRP A 55 6.71 25.07 -7.09
CA TRP A 55 6.85 26.42 -7.67
C TRP A 55 6.20 26.59 -9.04
N ASP A 56 6.35 25.58 -9.87
CA ASP A 56 5.81 25.57 -11.23
C ASP A 56 4.37 25.06 -11.32
N ARG A 57 3.80 24.60 -10.19
CA ARG A 57 2.45 24.03 -10.07
C ARG A 57 2.17 22.87 -11.03
N GLN A 58 3.20 22.19 -11.51
CA GLN A 58 3.04 21.03 -12.39
C GLN A 58 2.67 19.78 -11.60
N TRP A 59 3.08 19.71 -10.32
CA TRP A 59 2.76 18.60 -9.45
C TRP A 59 1.42 18.81 -8.77
N LYS A 60 0.59 17.79 -8.88
CA LYS A 60 -0.72 17.74 -8.25
C LYS A 60 -0.88 16.44 -7.49
N ALA A 61 -1.75 16.43 -6.52
CA ALA A 61 -2.05 15.27 -5.69
C ALA A 61 -3.55 15.14 -5.44
N THR A 62 -3.96 13.91 -5.20
CA THR A 62 -5.31 13.58 -4.74
C THR A 62 -5.24 12.37 -3.85
N LEU A 63 -6.34 12.09 -3.13
CA LEU A 63 -6.48 10.83 -2.40
C LEU A 63 -6.80 9.71 -3.38
N GLY A 64 -6.16 8.56 -3.19
CA GLY A 64 -6.32 7.37 -4.01
C GLY A 64 -6.97 6.22 -3.25
N PRO A 65 -6.91 5.00 -3.80
CA PRO A 65 -7.56 3.82 -3.24
C PRO A 65 -6.94 3.33 -1.93
N ILE A 66 -5.69 3.69 -1.61
CA ILE A 66 -5.06 3.35 -0.34
C ILE A 66 -5.56 4.31 0.72
N VAL A 67 -6.48 3.84 1.57
CA VAL A 67 -7.09 4.63 2.63
C VAL A 67 -6.25 4.64 3.90
N CYS A 68 -5.55 3.53 4.15
CA CYS A 68 -4.62 3.34 5.26
C CYS A 68 -3.58 2.32 4.83
N SER A 69 -2.33 2.55 5.20
CA SER A 69 -1.24 1.62 4.92
C SER A 69 -0.13 1.79 5.95
N ASP A 70 -0.08 0.89 6.93
CA ASP A 70 1.02 0.84 7.89
C ASP A 70 1.39 -0.59 8.27
N LEU A 71 2.57 -0.76 8.85
CA LEU A 71 3.18 -2.05 9.13
C LEU A 71 2.50 -2.84 10.25
N CYS A 72 1.76 -2.17 11.12
CA CYS A 72 1.14 -2.82 12.28
C CYS A 72 -0.35 -3.07 12.08
N GLU A 73 -1.03 -2.16 11.38
CA GLU A 73 -2.47 -2.23 11.16
C GLU A 73 -2.82 -2.95 9.86
N GLY A 74 -1.92 -2.90 8.86
CA GLY A 74 -2.13 -3.41 7.53
C GLY A 74 -2.63 -2.36 6.55
N GLU A 75 -3.20 -2.81 5.42
CA GLU A 75 -3.67 -1.96 4.34
C GLU A 75 -5.20 -1.94 4.25
N ARG A 76 -5.77 -0.77 4.01
CA ARG A 76 -7.16 -0.62 3.58
C ARG A 76 -7.19 -0.04 2.19
N TYR A 77 -7.67 -0.83 1.25
CA TYR A 77 -7.77 -0.48 -0.16
C TYR A 77 -9.23 -0.38 -0.59
N ASP A 78 -9.63 0.75 -1.12
CA ASP A 78 -10.97 0.96 -1.66
C ASP A 78 -10.91 1.14 -3.19
N ALA A 79 -11.22 0.08 -3.92
CA ALA A 79 -11.15 0.08 -5.38
C ALA A 79 -12.12 1.07 -6.05
N ARG A 80 -13.13 1.57 -5.33
CA ARG A 80 -14.04 2.61 -5.83
C ARG A 80 -13.35 3.96 -6.00
N LEU A 81 -12.21 4.17 -5.31
CA LEU A 81 -11.40 5.39 -5.39
C LEU A 81 -10.30 5.31 -6.45
N GLU A 82 -10.22 4.22 -7.18
CA GLU A 82 -9.27 4.10 -8.28
C GLU A 82 -9.53 5.13 -9.37
N GLN A 83 -8.44 5.64 -9.93
CA GLN A 83 -8.46 6.56 -11.05
C GLN A 83 -7.68 5.94 -12.23
N PRO A 84 -8.34 5.11 -13.06
CA PRO A 84 -7.65 4.37 -14.12
C PRO A 84 -6.88 5.30 -15.06
N GLY A 85 -5.60 4.98 -15.26
CA GLY A 85 -4.75 5.76 -16.15
C GLY A 85 -4.09 6.99 -15.52
N TRP A 86 -4.22 7.20 -14.23
CA TRP A 86 -3.65 8.36 -13.51
C TRP A 86 -2.14 8.59 -13.76
N SER A 87 -1.39 7.54 -14.01
CA SER A 87 0.05 7.58 -14.29
C SER A 87 0.38 7.60 -15.79
N LYS A 88 -0.62 7.80 -16.67
CA LYS A 88 -0.43 7.85 -18.13
C LYS A 88 -0.42 9.28 -18.65
N PRO A 89 0.33 9.54 -19.73
CA PRO A 89 0.25 10.84 -20.41
C PRO A 89 -1.17 11.15 -20.89
N GLY A 90 -1.59 12.39 -20.67
CA GLY A 90 -2.91 12.86 -21.08
C GLY A 90 -4.06 12.52 -20.12
N PHE A 91 -3.75 12.00 -18.94
CA PHE A 91 -4.75 11.87 -17.88
C PHE A 91 -5.28 13.26 -17.48
N ASP A 92 -6.60 13.38 -17.30
CA ASP A 92 -7.23 14.61 -16.83
C ASP A 92 -7.12 14.72 -15.30
N ASP A 93 -6.14 15.49 -14.85
CA ASP A 93 -5.87 15.80 -13.44
C ASP A 93 -6.46 17.14 -12.99
N SER A 94 -7.43 17.68 -13.71
CA SER A 94 -8.03 19.00 -13.43
C SER A 94 -8.67 19.11 -12.05
N SER A 95 -9.17 17.98 -11.52
CA SER A 95 -9.75 17.89 -10.16
C SER A 95 -8.72 17.75 -9.05
N TRP A 96 -7.46 17.46 -9.37
CA TRP A 96 -6.39 17.28 -8.38
C TRP A 96 -5.93 18.63 -7.84
N GLN A 97 -5.45 18.63 -6.61
CA GLN A 97 -4.97 19.83 -5.95
C GLN A 97 -3.47 20.03 -6.18
N PRO A 98 -3.01 21.30 -6.33
CA PRO A 98 -1.58 21.58 -6.31
C PRO A 98 -0.95 21.06 -5.02
N VAL A 99 0.27 20.53 -5.12
CA VAL A 99 1.03 20.11 -3.93
C VAL A 99 1.52 21.32 -3.14
N ALA A 100 1.73 21.14 -1.85
CA ALA A 100 2.37 22.10 -0.97
C ALA A 100 3.83 21.69 -0.71
N GLU A 101 4.72 22.64 -0.64
CA GLU A 101 6.11 22.39 -0.29
C GLU A 101 6.24 22.13 1.21
N VAL A 102 7.01 21.11 1.56
CA VAL A 102 7.36 20.79 2.94
C VAL A 102 8.80 21.20 3.17
N MET A 103 9.02 22.06 4.17
CA MET A 103 10.38 22.44 4.57
C MET A 103 11.10 21.23 5.16
N TYR A 104 12.28 20.95 4.67
CA TYR A 104 13.14 19.87 5.12
C TYR A 104 14.60 20.32 5.18
N ASP A 105 15.40 19.61 5.97
CA ASP A 105 16.86 19.81 6.01
C ASP A 105 17.51 18.83 5.01
N PRO A 106 18.11 19.32 3.92
CA PRO A 106 18.75 18.48 2.91
C PRO A 106 19.86 17.59 3.48
N ALA A 107 20.51 18.00 4.56
CA ALA A 107 21.56 17.21 5.22
C ALA A 107 21.04 15.94 5.88
N ARG A 108 19.72 15.79 6.03
CA ARG A 108 19.05 14.60 6.57
C ARG A 108 18.62 13.60 5.51
N ILE A 109 18.81 13.92 4.23
CA ILE A 109 18.49 13.02 3.13
C ILE A 109 19.75 12.23 2.78
N GLU A 110 19.68 10.93 3.00
CA GLU A 110 20.78 10.01 2.76
C GLU A 110 20.32 8.90 1.82
N ASN A 111 21.25 8.33 1.08
CA ASN A 111 20.95 7.12 0.31
C ASN A 111 20.72 5.94 1.27
N PRO A 112 19.75 5.05 0.97
CA PRO A 112 19.56 3.86 1.77
C PRO A 112 20.81 2.97 1.72
N GLU A 113 21.30 2.56 2.88
CA GLU A 113 22.47 1.67 2.99
C GLU A 113 22.12 0.19 2.71
N THR A 114 20.83 -0.15 2.77
CA THR A 114 20.34 -1.52 2.60
C THR A 114 19.76 -1.74 1.21
N SER A 115 19.81 -2.98 0.75
CA SER A 115 19.11 -3.37 -0.46
C SER A 115 17.61 -3.16 -0.32
N PRO A 116 16.91 -2.71 -1.38
CA PRO A 116 15.47 -2.55 -1.33
C PRO A 116 14.77 -3.90 -1.16
N VAL A 117 13.64 -3.88 -0.46
CA VAL A 117 12.75 -5.04 -0.36
C VAL A 117 12.22 -5.38 -1.76
N ARG A 118 12.33 -6.65 -2.14
CA ARG A 118 11.89 -7.15 -3.45
C ARG A 118 11.17 -8.47 -3.29
N ALA A 119 10.20 -8.72 -4.17
CA ALA A 119 9.65 -10.06 -4.34
C ALA A 119 10.70 -10.95 -5.05
N HIS A 120 11.10 -12.04 -4.39
CA HIS A 120 12.08 -12.99 -4.92
C HIS A 120 11.40 -14.21 -5.54
N GLU A 121 10.29 -14.65 -4.97
CA GLU A 121 9.55 -15.83 -5.37
C GLU A 121 8.06 -15.67 -5.06
N SER A 122 7.25 -16.54 -5.64
CA SER A 122 5.81 -16.62 -5.38
C SER A 122 5.46 -18.02 -4.89
N HIS A 123 4.63 -18.09 -3.87
CA HIS A 123 4.15 -19.34 -3.30
C HIS A 123 2.65 -19.45 -3.50
N GLU A 124 2.21 -20.61 -3.96
CA GLU A 124 0.80 -20.98 -3.93
C GLU A 124 0.43 -21.54 -2.54
N PRO A 125 -0.79 -21.35 -2.06
CA PRO A 125 -1.21 -21.96 -0.82
C PRO A 125 -1.18 -23.49 -0.93
N VAL A 126 -0.74 -24.16 0.14
CA VAL A 126 -0.77 -25.62 0.23
C VAL A 126 -2.15 -26.14 0.61
N SER A 127 -2.96 -25.33 1.30
CA SER A 127 -4.37 -25.62 1.54
C SER A 127 -5.21 -24.35 1.63
N ILE A 128 -6.50 -24.49 1.28
CA ILE A 128 -7.55 -23.47 1.46
C ILE A 128 -8.76 -24.21 2.03
N GLU A 129 -9.11 -23.92 3.26
CA GLU A 129 -10.17 -24.61 3.99
C GLU A 129 -11.21 -23.64 4.51
N ARG A 130 -12.49 -23.97 4.32
CA ARG A 130 -13.57 -23.20 4.94
C ARG A 130 -13.73 -23.64 6.40
N ILE A 131 -13.47 -22.71 7.32
CA ILE A 131 -13.49 -23.00 8.76
C ILE A 131 -14.73 -22.45 9.48
N GLY A 132 -15.57 -21.66 8.81
CA GLY A 132 -16.77 -21.13 9.44
C GLY A 132 -17.44 -20.01 8.67
N ASN A 133 -18.28 -19.26 9.39
CA ASN A 133 -18.92 -18.06 8.92
C ASN A 133 -18.78 -16.95 9.96
N THR A 134 -18.78 -15.72 9.50
CA THR A 134 -18.97 -14.52 10.33
C THR A 134 -20.42 -14.46 10.85
N GLU A 135 -20.68 -13.59 11.82
CA GLU A 135 -22.04 -13.37 12.35
C GLU A 135 -23.04 -12.91 11.29
N ASP A 136 -22.55 -12.17 10.29
CA ASP A 136 -23.33 -11.70 9.13
C ASP A 136 -23.39 -12.72 7.98
N GLY A 137 -22.90 -13.96 8.19
CA GLY A 137 -23.04 -15.09 7.27
C GLY A 137 -21.97 -15.21 6.19
N ARG A 138 -20.95 -14.35 6.16
CA ARG A 138 -19.82 -14.44 5.22
C ARG A 138 -18.94 -15.64 5.57
N GLY A 139 -18.37 -16.30 4.55
CA GLY A 139 -17.47 -17.43 4.74
C GLY A 139 -16.14 -17.00 5.36
N ILE A 140 -15.63 -17.79 6.30
CA ILE A 140 -14.29 -17.66 6.86
C ILE A 140 -13.45 -18.81 6.30
N TRP A 141 -12.29 -18.45 5.75
CA TRP A 141 -11.38 -19.38 5.10
C TRP A 141 -10.01 -19.30 5.74
N LEU A 142 -9.42 -20.46 6.04
CA LEU A 142 -8.02 -20.59 6.43
C LEU A 142 -7.20 -20.89 5.18
N VAL A 143 -6.19 -20.08 4.94
CA VAL A 143 -5.25 -20.25 3.83
C VAL A 143 -3.86 -20.51 4.42
N ASP A 144 -3.31 -21.70 4.13
CA ASP A 144 -2.01 -22.13 4.61
C ASP A 144 -1.00 -22.14 3.45
N PHE A 145 0.12 -21.46 3.62
CA PHE A 145 1.23 -21.43 2.64
C PHE A 145 2.34 -22.45 2.98
N GLY A 146 2.19 -23.24 4.04
CA GLY A 146 3.13 -24.30 4.41
C GLY A 146 4.42 -23.80 5.05
N GLN A 147 4.65 -22.51 5.12
CA GLN A 147 5.83 -21.92 5.76
C GLN A 147 5.53 -20.51 6.30
N ASN A 148 6.26 -20.14 7.35
CA ASN A 148 6.27 -18.77 7.83
C ASN A 148 7.24 -17.94 7.01
N CYS A 149 6.77 -16.84 6.41
CA CYS A 149 7.58 -15.97 5.55
C CYS A 149 7.12 -14.51 5.62
N SER A 150 8.02 -13.61 5.28
CA SER A 150 7.68 -12.21 5.03
C SER A 150 7.19 -12.10 3.60
N GLN A 151 5.90 -11.80 3.43
CA GLN A 151 5.26 -11.85 2.12
C GLN A 151 4.19 -10.77 1.95
N ARG A 152 3.80 -10.54 0.70
CA ARG A 152 2.59 -9.83 0.30
C ARG A 152 1.61 -10.82 -0.30
N ILE A 153 0.34 -10.58 -0.08
CA ILE A 153 -0.72 -11.42 -0.66
C ILE A 153 -1.17 -10.80 -1.98
N ARG A 154 -1.37 -11.68 -2.97
CA ARG A 154 -1.99 -11.33 -4.25
C ARG A 154 -3.26 -12.16 -4.43
N LEU A 155 -4.38 -11.47 -4.58
CA LEU A 155 -5.70 -12.10 -4.72
C LEU A 155 -6.38 -11.67 -6.01
N HIS A 156 -7.09 -12.63 -6.62
CA HIS A 156 -8.01 -12.34 -7.70
C HIS A 156 -9.39 -12.09 -7.13
N MET A 157 -9.82 -10.84 -7.12
CA MET A 157 -11.13 -10.41 -6.68
C MET A 157 -12.12 -10.61 -7.80
N ARG A 158 -12.97 -11.64 -7.69
CA ARG A 158 -13.99 -12.00 -8.67
C ARG A 158 -15.35 -12.14 -8.03
N ASP A 159 -16.38 -11.90 -8.81
CA ASP A 159 -17.78 -12.12 -8.41
C ASP A 159 -18.17 -11.34 -7.13
N LEU A 160 -17.51 -10.20 -6.90
CA LEU A 160 -17.84 -9.28 -5.81
C LEU A 160 -18.71 -8.15 -6.34
N GLU A 161 -19.79 -7.86 -5.64
CA GLU A 161 -20.56 -6.64 -5.90
C GLU A 161 -19.78 -5.40 -5.40
N ALA A 162 -20.12 -4.23 -5.91
CA ALA A 162 -19.58 -2.98 -5.37
C ALA A 162 -19.91 -2.87 -3.88
N GLU A 163 -18.97 -2.32 -3.11
CA GLU A 163 -19.03 -2.17 -1.65
C GLU A 163 -18.81 -3.45 -0.83
N GLN A 164 -18.80 -4.62 -1.46
CA GLN A 164 -18.40 -5.82 -0.76
C GLN A 164 -16.92 -5.77 -0.38
N SER A 165 -16.60 -6.30 0.80
CA SER A 165 -15.24 -6.28 1.32
C SER A 165 -14.72 -7.68 1.59
N VAL A 166 -13.45 -7.89 1.27
CA VAL A 166 -12.64 -9.04 1.66
C VAL A 166 -11.66 -8.59 2.73
N THR A 167 -11.63 -9.32 3.85
CA THR A 167 -10.72 -9.05 4.97
C THR A 167 -9.72 -10.17 5.09
N LEU A 168 -8.44 -9.83 5.11
CA LEU A 168 -7.32 -10.74 5.36
C LEU A 168 -6.76 -10.48 6.74
N ARG A 169 -6.54 -11.55 7.50
CA ARG A 169 -5.81 -11.52 8.76
C ARG A 169 -4.61 -12.42 8.68
N HIS A 170 -3.45 -11.88 9.02
CA HIS A 170 -2.18 -12.60 8.93
C HIS A 170 -1.76 -13.05 10.31
N VAL A 171 -1.38 -14.34 10.41
CA VAL A 171 -0.86 -14.94 11.64
C VAL A 171 0.26 -15.92 11.31
N GLU A 172 1.17 -16.10 12.24
CA GLU A 172 2.31 -17.01 12.09
C GLU A 172 1.97 -18.43 12.56
N VAL A 173 1.06 -18.54 13.53
CA VAL A 173 0.69 -19.81 14.16
C VAL A 173 -0.79 -19.85 14.52
N LEU A 174 -1.32 -21.04 14.65
CA LEU A 174 -2.65 -21.30 15.19
C LEU A 174 -2.57 -21.68 16.67
N GLU A 175 -3.63 -21.46 17.42
CA GLU A 175 -3.83 -22.02 18.74
C GLU A 175 -4.14 -23.52 18.65
N PRO A 176 -4.04 -24.29 19.75
CA PRO A 176 -4.33 -25.71 19.74
C PRO A 176 -5.77 -26.10 19.32
N ASP A 177 -6.71 -25.17 19.42
CA ASP A 177 -8.09 -25.34 18.98
C ASP A 177 -8.33 -24.98 17.51
N GLY A 178 -7.26 -24.61 16.78
CA GLY A 178 -7.30 -24.20 15.38
C GLY A 178 -7.65 -22.72 15.15
N SER A 179 -7.88 -21.93 16.19
CA SER A 179 -8.09 -20.49 16.05
C SER A 179 -6.77 -19.74 15.78
N ILE A 180 -6.87 -18.53 15.25
CA ILE A 180 -5.69 -17.71 14.97
C ILE A 180 -5.04 -17.19 16.26
N ALA A 181 -3.72 -17.34 16.38
CA ALA A 181 -2.96 -16.88 17.54
C ALA A 181 -2.56 -15.40 17.36
N THR A 182 -3.27 -14.50 18.01
CA THR A 182 -2.98 -13.06 17.92
C THR A 182 -1.96 -12.56 18.95
N ARG A 183 -1.56 -13.38 19.92
CA ARG A 183 -0.61 -13.00 20.97
C ARG A 183 0.76 -12.58 20.47
N THR A 184 1.20 -13.14 19.34
CA THR A 184 2.49 -12.80 18.70
C THR A 184 2.47 -11.42 18.03
N LEU A 185 1.30 -10.90 17.69
CA LEU A 185 1.13 -9.65 16.96
C LEU A 185 1.29 -8.39 17.82
N ARG A 186 1.46 -8.55 19.17
CA ARG A 186 1.70 -7.44 20.09
C ARG A 186 0.74 -6.24 19.89
N ARG A 187 -0.56 -6.53 19.75
CA ARG A 187 -1.65 -5.58 19.44
C ARG A 187 -1.63 -4.99 18.02
N GLY A 188 -0.75 -5.45 17.13
CA GLY A 188 -0.90 -5.18 15.70
C GLY A 188 -2.15 -5.86 15.17
N GLN A 189 -2.90 -5.19 14.30
CA GLN A 189 -4.08 -5.77 13.67
C GLN A 189 -3.70 -6.81 12.62
N GLN A 190 -2.62 -6.55 11.87
CA GLN A 190 -2.18 -7.35 10.72
C GLN A 190 -3.37 -7.74 9.84
N CYS A 191 -4.15 -6.71 9.50
CA CYS A 191 -5.46 -6.88 8.89
C CYS A 191 -5.59 -6.00 7.65
N ASP A 192 -5.67 -6.65 6.49
CA ASP A 192 -5.89 -5.94 5.24
C ASP A 192 -7.35 -6.04 4.82
N VAL A 193 -7.84 -4.96 4.23
CA VAL A 193 -9.22 -4.88 3.77
C VAL A 193 -9.26 -4.35 2.34
N TYR A 194 -9.80 -5.13 1.44
CA TYR A 194 -10.14 -4.71 0.09
C TYR A 194 -11.65 -4.43 -0.01
N THR A 195 -12.01 -3.26 -0.53
CA THR A 195 -13.40 -2.92 -0.85
C THR A 195 -13.58 -2.88 -2.36
N SER A 196 -14.51 -3.68 -2.87
CA SER A 196 -14.76 -3.86 -4.30
C SER A 196 -15.46 -2.68 -4.94
N ASN A 197 -15.14 -2.41 -6.20
CA ASN A 197 -15.90 -1.53 -7.10
C ASN A 197 -16.87 -2.29 -8.02
N GLY A 198 -17.00 -3.62 -7.84
CA GLY A 198 -17.87 -4.49 -8.65
C GLY A 198 -17.19 -5.05 -9.91
N SER A 199 -15.90 -4.78 -10.14
CA SER A 199 -15.19 -5.33 -11.29
C SER A 199 -14.19 -6.41 -10.88
N ASP A 200 -13.90 -7.33 -11.80
CA ASP A 200 -12.84 -8.31 -11.64
C ASP A 200 -11.48 -7.62 -11.65
N ALA A 201 -10.67 -7.88 -10.65
CA ALA A 201 -9.36 -7.28 -10.51
C ALA A 201 -8.37 -8.20 -9.76
N TRP A 202 -7.09 -8.07 -10.10
CA TRP A 202 -6.04 -8.56 -9.23
C TRP A 202 -5.66 -7.45 -8.25
N TRP A 203 -5.76 -7.76 -6.97
CA TRP A 203 -5.26 -6.90 -5.91
C TRP A 203 -4.02 -7.51 -5.27
N GLU A 204 -3.03 -6.69 -5.04
CA GLU A 204 -1.79 -7.00 -4.33
C GLU A 204 -1.51 -5.85 -3.37
N GLN A 205 -1.17 -6.18 -2.13
CA GLN A 205 -0.74 -5.20 -1.13
C GLN A 205 0.50 -4.42 -1.61
N ILE A 206 0.60 -3.17 -1.24
CA ILE A 206 1.70 -2.27 -1.65
C ILE A 206 2.72 -2.10 -0.54
#